data_659af155a3aacc93c2e44b527a50603c
#
_entry.id   659af155a3aacc93c2e44b527a50603c
#
_cell.length_a   1.000
_cell.length_b   1.000
_cell.length_c   1.000
_cell.angle_alpha   90.00
_cell.angle_beta   90.00
_cell.angle_gamma   90.00
#
_symmetry.space_group_name_H-M   'P 1'
#
loop_
_entity.id
_entity.type
_entity.pdbx_description
1 polymer ?
#
loop_
_entity_poly.entity_id
_entity_poly.type
_entity_poly.pdbx_seq_one_letter_code
_entity_poly.pdbx_strand_id
1 'polypeptide(L)'
;SIAKHQSKTTIGAHNIFLGQVRADAIDSKTVSAIEYTAYEDMANAKFYEIREATFEKFNLTCMHIYHSLGKVNTGEICLFVFVSSPRRKEVFKALEYVVEEIKAKAPVFGKEIFEDTTHQWKVNI
;
A
#
# COMPACT_ATOMS: atom_id res chain seq x y z
N SER A 1 11.90 -10.60 2.94
CA SER A 1 11.26 -11.43 1.95
C SER A 1 10.53 -12.62 2.56
N ILE A 2 9.76 -13.31 1.75
CA ILE A 2 8.95 -14.45 2.20
C ILE A 2 9.83 -15.56 2.77
N ALA A 3 10.93 -15.91 2.11
CA ALA A 3 11.83 -16.95 2.56
C ALA A 3 12.37 -16.69 3.97
N LYS A 4 12.74 -15.45 4.26
CA LYS A 4 13.21 -15.05 5.59
C LYS A 4 12.10 -15.26 6.64
N HIS A 5 10.86 -14.91 6.31
CA HIS A 5 9.74 -15.07 7.23
C HIS A 5 9.33 -16.53 7.40
N GLN A 6 9.51 -17.35 6.39
CA GLN A 6 9.23 -18.78 6.48
C GLN A 6 10.14 -19.51 7.46
N SER A 7 11.31 -18.94 7.78
CA SER A 7 12.20 -19.51 8.79
C SER A 7 11.66 -19.38 10.21
N LYS A 8 10.68 -18.51 10.44
CA LYS A 8 10.05 -18.32 11.75
C LYS A 8 8.93 -19.35 11.94
N THR A 9 9.18 -20.35 12.72
CA THR A 9 8.29 -21.52 12.86
C THR A 9 7.01 -21.27 13.65
N THR A 10 6.87 -20.09 14.26
CA THR A 10 5.65 -19.68 14.98
C THR A 10 4.61 -19.01 14.10
N ILE A 11 4.97 -18.70 12.86
CA ILE A 11 4.05 -18.07 11.90
C ILE A 11 3.23 -19.15 11.22
N GLY A 12 1.91 -18.99 11.23
CA GLY A 12 1.00 -19.91 10.55
C GLY A 12 0.42 -19.34 9.26
N ALA A 13 0.46 -18.02 9.07
CA ALA A 13 -0.13 -17.39 7.90
C ALA A 13 0.58 -16.10 7.50
N HIS A 14 0.64 -15.88 6.19
CA HIS A 14 1.12 -14.64 5.57
C HIS A 14 0.00 -14.08 4.70
N ASN A 15 -0.09 -12.78 4.58
CA ASN A 15 -1.01 -12.14 3.67
C ASN A 15 -0.35 -10.92 3.02
N ILE A 16 -0.56 -10.76 1.73
CA ILE A 16 0.08 -9.70 0.93
C ILE A 16 -1.00 -8.96 0.16
N PHE A 17 -0.96 -7.64 0.21
CA PHE A 17 -1.74 -6.78 -0.68
C PHE A 17 -0.79 -6.11 -1.65
N LEU A 18 -1.12 -6.18 -2.94
CA LEU A 18 -0.39 -5.50 -4.01
C LEU A 18 -1.36 -4.54 -4.70
N GLY A 19 -1.12 -3.23 -4.52
CA GLY A 19 -1.86 -2.22 -5.25
C GLY A 19 -1.21 -1.97 -6.60
N GLN A 20 -2.00 -1.94 -7.67
CA GLN A 20 -1.54 -1.78 -9.03
C GLN A 20 -2.21 -0.57 -9.68
N VAL A 21 -1.48 0.13 -10.52
CA VAL A 21 -2.01 1.27 -11.27
C VAL A 21 -2.89 0.76 -12.42
N ARG A 22 -4.16 1.17 -12.42
CA ARG A 22 -5.14 0.79 -13.45
C ARG A 22 -5.17 1.81 -14.58
N ALA A 23 -5.47 1.35 -15.79
CA ALA A 23 -5.71 2.19 -16.95
C ALA A 23 -7.18 2.68 -16.95
N ASP A 24 -7.53 3.51 -15.98
CA ASP A 24 -8.90 4.03 -15.86
C ASP A 24 -9.21 5.02 -17.00
N ALA A 25 -10.45 4.98 -17.48
CA ALA A 25 -10.93 5.95 -18.44
C ALA A 25 -11.72 7.03 -17.69
N ILE A 26 -11.30 8.29 -17.81
CA ILE A 26 -11.92 9.44 -17.15
C ILE A 26 -12.15 10.51 -18.20
N ASP A 27 -13.42 10.87 -18.44
CA ASP A 27 -13.79 11.89 -19.44
C ASP A 27 -13.18 11.62 -20.81
N SER A 28 -13.29 10.38 -21.29
CA SER A 28 -12.75 9.92 -22.58
C SER A 28 -11.22 9.90 -22.66
N LYS A 29 -10.52 10.07 -21.55
CA LYS A 29 -9.06 9.98 -21.47
C LYS A 29 -8.70 8.74 -20.66
N THR A 30 -7.63 8.07 -21.06
CA THR A 30 -7.14 6.87 -20.39
C THR A 30 -5.88 7.20 -19.58
N VAL A 31 -5.86 6.78 -18.33
CA VAL A 31 -4.70 6.93 -17.46
C VAL A 31 -3.57 6.05 -17.96
N SER A 32 -2.39 6.63 -18.17
CA SER A 32 -1.18 5.91 -18.59
C SER A 32 -0.22 5.69 -17.43
N ALA A 33 -0.27 6.54 -16.40
CA ALA A 33 0.60 6.47 -15.24
C ALA A 33 0.01 7.27 -14.09
N ILE A 34 0.53 7.04 -12.90
CA ILE A 34 0.31 7.92 -11.76
C ILE A 34 1.67 8.35 -11.24
N GLU A 35 1.86 9.65 -11.04
CA GLU A 35 3.06 10.16 -10.41
C GLU A 35 2.78 10.40 -8.93
N TYR A 36 3.46 9.63 -8.08
CA TYR A 36 3.28 9.70 -6.64
C TYR A 36 4.32 10.62 -6.01
N THR A 37 3.84 11.52 -5.16
CA THR A 37 4.68 12.38 -4.33
C THR A 37 4.25 12.24 -2.88
N ALA A 38 5.17 12.46 -1.97
CA ALA A 38 4.89 12.38 -0.54
C ALA A 38 5.72 13.40 0.22
N TYR A 39 5.18 13.84 1.34
CA TYR A 39 6.00 14.46 2.38
C TYR A 39 6.66 13.31 3.14
N GLU A 40 7.88 12.92 2.72
CA GLU A 40 8.48 11.64 3.12
C GLU A 40 8.59 11.45 4.63
N ASP A 41 9.05 12.46 5.36
CA ASP A 41 9.16 12.35 6.83
C ASP A 41 7.81 12.15 7.49
N MET A 42 6.80 12.89 7.04
CA MET A 42 5.43 12.77 7.54
C MET A 42 4.81 11.43 7.16
N ALA A 43 5.07 10.96 5.93
CA ALA A 43 4.56 9.68 5.46
C ALA A 43 5.17 8.52 6.26
N ASN A 44 6.48 8.55 6.49
CA ASN A 44 7.17 7.53 7.29
C ASN A 44 6.67 7.53 8.72
N ALA A 45 6.47 8.70 9.32
CA ALA A 45 5.90 8.83 10.66
C ALA A 45 4.48 8.25 10.72
N LYS A 46 3.67 8.50 9.70
CA LYS A 46 2.31 7.97 9.63
C LYS A 46 2.30 6.45 9.44
N PHE A 47 3.18 5.92 8.60
CA PHE A 47 3.30 4.47 8.44
C PHE A 47 3.73 3.80 9.75
N TYR A 48 4.62 4.44 10.50
CA TYR A 48 5.03 3.95 11.81
C TYR A 48 3.85 3.94 12.79
N GLU A 49 3.05 5.01 12.83
CA GLU A 49 1.85 5.06 13.67
C GLU A 49 0.86 3.96 13.31
N ILE A 50 0.61 3.75 12.02
CA ILE A 50 -0.29 2.70 11.53
C ILE A 50 0.24 1.33 11.95
N ARG A 51 1.56 1.12 11.80
CA ARG A 51 2.21 -0.12 12.19
C ARG A 51 2.01 -0.41 13.69
N GLU A 52 2.30 0.58 14.54
CA GLU A 52 2.15 0.41 15.99
C GLU A 52 0.71 0.15 16.40
N ALA A 53 -0.24 0.88 15.83
CA ALA A 53 -1.66 0.68 16.09
C ALA A 53 -2.12 -0.70 15.65
N THR A 54 -1.60 -1.20 14.53
CA THR A 54 -1.95 -2.52 14.02
C THR A 54 -1.43 -3.63 14.92
N PHE A 55 -0.18 -3.50 15.41
CA PHE A 55 0.37 -4.48 16.36
C PHE A 55 -0.36 -4.49 17.70
N GLU A 56 -0.88 -3.36 18.14
CA GLU A 56 -1.71 -3.31 19.36
C GLU A 56 -3.08 -3.97 19.15
N LYS A 57 -3.64 -3.82 17.95
CA LYS A 57 -5.01 -4.27 17.66
C LYS A 57 -5.08 -5.74 17.26
N PHE A 58 -4.04 -6.27 16.64
CA PHE A 58 -4.02 -7.63 16.12
C PHE A 58 -2.76 -8.36 16.58
N ASN A 59 -2.87 -9.68 16.73
CA ASN A 59 -1.73 -10.51 17.08
C ASN A 59 -0.91 -10.83 15.83
N LEU A 60 0.03 -9.93 15.52
CA LEU A 60 0.91 -10.06 14.35
C LEU A 60 2.34 -10.38 14.75
N THR A 61 3.04 -11.10 13.88
CA THR A 61 4.48 -11.36 14.02
C THR A 61 5.30 -10.35 13.24
N CYS A 62 4.90 -10.04 12.01
CA CYS A 62 5.61 -9.11 11.14
C CYS A 62 4.65 -8.26 10.33
N MET A 63 5.09 -7.06 9.97
CA MET A 63 4.39 -6.21 9.01
C MET A 63 5.39 -5.35 8.26
N HIS A 64 5.17 -5.22 6.93
CA HIS A 64 5.97 -4.34 6.07
C HIS A 64 5.06 -3.55 5.17
N ILE A 65 5.37 -2.27 4.99
CA ILE A 65 4.64 -1.36 4.11
C ILE A 65 5.65 -0.67 3.19
N TYR A 66 5.41 -0.74 1.89
CA TYR A 66 6.21 -0.02 0.89
C TYR A 66 5.29 0.65 -0.10
N HIS A 67 5.49 1.94 -0.32
CA HIS A 67 4.77 2.70 -1.32
C HIS A 67 5.75 3.28 -2.33
N SER A 68 5.46 3.10 -3.62
CA SER A 68 6.28 3.66 -4.69
C SER A 68 6.15 5.18 -4.73
N LEU A 69 7.24 5.86 -5.06
CA LEU A 69 7.25 7.29 -5.35
C LEU A 69 7.71 7.50 -6.80
N GLY A 70 7.39 8.66 -7.33
CA GLY A 70 7.68 8.95 -8.72
C GLY A 70 6.64 8.38 -9.66
N LYS A 71 7.01 8.24 -10.91
CA LYS A 71 6.11 7.78 -11.98
C LYS A 71 5.96 6.26 -11.94
N VAL A 72 4.72 5.80 -11.78
CA VAL A 72 4.36 4.37 -11.82
C VAL A 72 3.41 4.18 -13.00
N ASN A 73 3.79 3.37 -13.96
CA ASN A 73 2.99 3.14 -15.17
C ASN A 73 1.83 2.17 -14.87
N THR A 74 0.82 2.21 -15.73
CA THR A 74 -0.27 1.23 -15.64
C THR A 74 0.29 -0.19 -15.70
N GLY A 75 -0.25 -1.07 -14.86
CA GLY A 75 0.23 -2.43 -14.73
C GLY A 75 1.35 -2.61 -13.70
N GLU A 76 1.96 -1.53 -13.25
CA GLU A 76 3.02 -1.60 -12.23
C GLU A 76 2.46 -1.49 -10.83
N ILE A 77 3.19 -2.06 -9.86
CA ILE A 77 2.79 -2.07 -8.45
C ILE A 77 3.16 -0.73 -7.80
N CYS A 78 2.21 -0.14 -7.09
CA CYS A 78 2.42 1.12 -6.37
C CYS A 78 2.42 0.96 -4.85
N LEU A 79 1.78 -0.07 -4.33
CA LEU A 79 1.69 -0.30 -2.89
C LEU A 79 1.89 -1.78 -2.59
N PHE A 80 2.72 -2.06 -1.60
CA PHE A 80 2.97 -3.41 -1.09
C PHE A 80 2.75 -3.39 0.41
N VAL A 81 1.88 -4.27 0.91
CA VAL A 81 1.66 -4.48 2.34
C VAL A 81 1.76 -5.97 2.64
N PHE A 82 2.56 -6.32 3.63
CA PHE A 82 2.80 -7.70 4.02
C PHE A 82 2.56 -7.83 5.53
N VAL A 83 1.77 -8.81 5.92
CA VAL A 83 1.53 -9.12 7.33
C VAL A 83 1.68 -10.62 7.58
N SER A 84 2.16 -10.98 8.76
CA SER A 84 2.30 -12.37 9.20
C SER A 84 1.78 -12.53 10.61
N SER A 85 1.18 -13.68 10.89
CA SER A 85 0.59 -13.99 12.19
C SER A 85 0.62 -15.49 12.43
N PRO A 86 0.54 -15.93 13.70
CA PRO A 86 0.33 -17.35 14.00
C PRO A 86 -0.96 -17.91 13.39
N ARG A 87 -2.00 -17.07 13.19
CA ARG A 87 -3.32 -17.52 12.72
C ARG A 87 -3.85 -16.68 11.56
N ARG A 88 -4.51 -17.34 10.60
CA ARG A 88 -5.03 -16.68 9.38
C ARG A 88 -6.06 -15.57 9.63
N LYS A 89 -6.90 -15.71 10.64
CA LYS A 89 -7.93 -14.69 10.95
C LYS A 89 -7.32 -13.33 11.22
N GLU A 90 -6.20 -13.30 11.92
CA GLU A 90 -5.51 -12.06 12.23
C GLU A 90 -4.96 -11.39 10.98
N VAL A 91 -4.36 -12.16 10.07
CA VAL A 91 -3.77 -11.57 8.85
C VAL A 91 -4.84 -11.00 7.91
N PHE A 92 -6.01 -11.62 7.83
CA PHE A 92 -7.09 -11.09 6.99
C PHE A 92 -7.59 -9.74 7.51
N LYS A 93 -7.87 -9.67 8.80
CA LYS A 93 -8.37 -8.44 9.43
C LYS A 93 -7.31 -7.34 9.47
N ALA A 94 -6.08 -7.69 9.78
CA ALA A 94 -4.99 -6.74 9.87
C ALA A 94 -4.66 -6.13 8.52
N LEU A 95 -4.62 -6.92 7.46
CA LEU A 95 -4.31 -6.42 6.13
C LEU A 95 -5.34 -5.41 5.65
N GLU A 96 -6.63 -5.72 5.81
CA GLU A 96 -7.70 -4.79 5.48
C GLU A 96 -7.56 -3.49 6.27
N TYR A 97 -7.35 -3.59 7.56
CA TYR A 97 -7.17 -2.43 8.43
C TYR A 97 -6.02 -1.54 7.96
N VAL A 98 -4.85 -2.14 7.71
CA VAL A 98 -3.67 -1.39 7.29
C VAL A 98 -3.90 -0.67 5.96
N VAL A 99 -4.42 -1.36 4.96
CA VAL A 99 -4.67 -0.77 3.63
C VAL A 99 -5.64 0.40 3.74
N GLU A 100 -6.73 0.24 4.48
CA GLU A 100 -7.72 1.32 4.66
C GLU A 100 -7.11 2.51 5.41
N GLU A 101 -6.29 2.26 6.43
CA GLU A 101 -5.62 3.33 7.18
C GLU A 101 -4.61 4.09 6.32
N ILE A 102 -3.86 3.39 5.48
CA ILE A 102 -2.91 4.03 4.55
C ILE A 102 -3.66 4.97 3.60
N LYS A 103 -4.73 4.48 3.00
CA LYS A 103 -5.51 5.26 2.04
C LYS A 103 -6.20 6.47 2.67
N ALA A 104 -6.59 6.35 3.93
CA ALA A 104 -7.26 7.43 4.65
C ALA A 104 -6.31 8.49 5.20
N LYS A 105 -5.10 8.11 5.62
CA LYS A 105 -4.26 8.95 6.48
C LYS A 105 -2.87 9.24 5.96
N ALA A 106 -2.32 8.43 5.05
CA ALA A 106 -0.94 8.64 4.60
C ALA A 106 -0.84 9.87 3.68
N PRO A 107 0.12 10.78 3.93
CA PRO A 107 0.32 11.96 3.09
C PRO A 107 1.11 11.62 1.82
N VAL A 108 0.52 10.75 1.01
CA VAL A 108 1.01 10.36 -0.31
C VAL A 108 -0.04 10.79 -1.33
N PHE A 109 0.40 11.47 -2.38
CA PHE A 109 -0.48 12.09 -3.36
C PHE A 109 -0.19 11.52 -4.74
N GLY A 110 -1.24 11.22 -5.49
CA GLY A 110 -1.14 10.68 -6.83
C GLY A 110 -1.66 11.66 -7.87
N LYS A 111 -0.84 11.92 -8.87
CA LYS A 111 -1.22 12.72 -10.04
C LYS A 111 -1.43 11.77 -11.22
N GLU A 112 -2.67 11.65 -11.67
CA GLU A 112 -2.99 10.80 -12.81
C GLU A 112 -2.51 11.47 -14.11
N ILE A 113 -1.72 10.74 -14.90
CA ILE A 113 -1.20 11.19 -16.18
C ILE A 113 -1.94 10.42 -17.26
N PHE A 114 -2.54 11.13 -18.21
CA PHE A 114 -3.30 10.52 -19.28
C PHE A 114 -2.43 10.27 -20.51
N GLU A 115 -2.91 9.45 -21.42
CA GLU A 115 -2.19 9.13 -22.67
C GLU A 115 -1.87 10.35 -23.51
N ASP A 116 -2.70 11.41 -23.43
CA ASP A 116 -2.46 12.68 -24.14
C ASP A 116 -1.50 13.61 -23.38
N THR A 117 -0.84 13.14 -22.33
CA THR A 117 0.09 13.86 -21.45
C THR A 117 -0.53 14.92 -20.55
N THR A 118 -1.85 15.10 -20.57
CA THR A 118 -2.54 15.91 -19.56
C THR A 118 -2.58 15.16 -18.24
N HIS A 119 -2.93 15.86 -17.15
CA HIS A 119 -2.95 15.25 -15.83
C HIS A 119 -4.06 15.80 -14.95
N GLN A 120 -4.37 15.06 -13.89
CA GLN A 120 -5.22 15.54 -12.80
C GLN A 120 -4.80 14.87 -11.49
N TRP A 121 -5.06 15.54 -10.37
CA TRP A 121 -4.80 14.95 -9.07
C TRP A 121 -5.88 13.94 -8.74
N LYS A 122 -5.45 12.79 -8.20
CA LYS A 122 -6.36 11.74 -7.77
C LYS A 122 -6.99 12.16 -6.43
N VAL A 123 -8.30 11.92 -6.28
CA VAL A 123 -9.02 12.25 -5.04
C VAL A 123 -8.59 11.30 -3.91
N ASN A 124 -8.41 10.01 -4.23
CA ASN A 124 -7.96 8.98 -3.30
C ASN A 124 -6.78 8.23 -3.93
N ILE A 125 -5.80 7.92 -3.13
CA ILE A 125 -4.66 7.14 -3.61
C ILE A 125 -4.93 5.60 -3.52
#